data_626c52dd4fc6afc4c2352676155640c3
#
_entry.id   626c52dd4fc6afc4c2352676155640c3
#
_cell.length_a   1.000
_cell.length_b   1.000
_cell.length_c   1.000
_cell.angle_alpha   90.00
_cell.angle_beta   90.00
_cell.angle_gamma   90.00
#
_symmetry.space_group_name_H-M   'P 1'
#
loop_
_entity.id
_entity.type
_entity.pdbx_description
1 polymer ?
#
loop_
_entity_poly.entity_id
_entity_poly.type
_entity_poly.pdbx_seq_one_letter_code
_entity_poly.pdbx_strand_id
1 'polypeptide(L)'
;MLRIGVDVGGTNTDAALLRGAEVLATVKSSTTADVTSGVSAAIRTVLAEAGVAAGAVNAVMIGTTHFLNAIVEGRHLEKVGVLRLCGAATRSLPPMIDWPDTLRPIVDGGAALVGGGVNYDGSEIAPLDDLAIRAACRDWQARGISAIAICSVFALVDPKMENDAAEIVAEEMPGAAISLSHRVGRTGLLPRENATILNASLHTLGRETVGAFRAAFAALGLTCPLYLTQNDGTLMAAEFAERYPVFTIASGPTNSMRGAAFLTGLSDAAVIDIGGTTTDIGMLVAGFPRTRSEGAEIGGVPTNFRVPDVYSFGLGGGSIVRPGPSSTIGPDSVGFRLPEKALCFGGDTLTATDIAVAAGLVDLGERGRLSRITPEFAQQMLAQMKASIETVLDRMKPSADPIPAILVGGGSVLVEGLLDGTSVSLKPDHFGSANAIGAAIAQVSGEVDSVVSLEGTTREIALESIVAEARARAVEAGADADTTTLAEIEETPLAYLPGNAVRVAAKVIGELRA
;
A
#
# COMPACT_ATOMS: atom_id res chain seq x y z
N MET A 1 1.19 22.57 -13.21
CA MET A 1 0.45 21.31 -13.39
C MET A 1 -0.64 21.23 -12.32
N LEU A 2 -1.90 20.92 -12.71
CA LEU A 2 -3.02 20.68 -11.79
C LEU A 2 -3.16 19.18 -11.57
N ARG A 3 -3.11 18.74 -10.31
CA ARG A 3 -3.17 17.33 -9.91
C ARG A 3 -4.27 17.14 -8.87
N ILE A 4 -5.04 16.06 -9.01
CA ILE A 4 -6.00 15.62 -7.99
C ILE A 4 -5.45 14.36 -7.34
N GLY A 5 -5.28 14.39 -6.02
CA GLY A 5 -5.07 13.19 -5.23
C GLY A 5 -6.38 12.79 -4.56
N VAL A 6 -6.68 11.51 -4.56
CA VAL A 6 -7.81 10.91 -3.85
C VAL A 6 -7.29 9.77 -2.99
N ASP A 7 -7.74 9.68 -1.76
CA ASP A 7 -7.49 8.52 -0.91
C ASP A 7 -8.81 7.93 -0.44
N VAL A 8 -8.99 6.65 -0.72
CA VAL A 8 -10.20 5.90 -0.35
C VAL A 8 -9.90 5.04 0.86
N GLY A 9 -10.22 5.57 2.02
CA GLY A 9 -10.12 4.83 3.29
C GLY A 9 -11.41 4.08 3.64
N GLY A 10 -11.35 3.29 4.70
CA GLY A 10 -12.50 2.52 5.20
C GLY A 10 -13.65 3.37 5.76
N THR A 11 -13.38 4.63 6.15
CA THR A 11 -14.38 5.54 6.77
C THR A 11 -14.66 6.75 5.89
N ASN A 12 -13.63 7.34 5.31
CA ASN A 12 -13.73 8.56 4.51
C ASN A 12 -12.99 8.39 3.18
N THR A 13 -13.50 9.10 2.17
CA THR A 13 -12.83 9.35 0.90
C THR A 13 -12.39 10.82 0.91
N ASP A 14 -11.09 11.04 0.86
CA ASP A 14 -10.48 12.35 0.87
C ASP A 14 -10.02 12.72 -0.55
N ALA A 15 -10.21 13.98 -0.95
CA ALA A 15 -9.68 14.50 -2.21
C ALA A 15 -8.95 15.83 -1.98
N ALA A 16 -7.85 16.03 -2.71
CA ALA A 16 -7.08 17.26 -2.71
C ALA A 16 -6.76 17.69 -4.14
N LEU A 17 -6.94 18.97 -4.45
CA LEU A 17 -6.53 19.57 -5.72
C LEU A 17 -5.33 20.49 -5.49
N LEU A 18 -4.24 20.22 -6.21
CA LEU A 18 -2.98 20.96 -6.10
C LEU A 18 -2.60 21.64 -7.43
N ARG A 19 -2.00 22.81 -7.33
CA ARG A 19 -1.30 23.51 -8.41
C ARG A 19 0.19 23.58 -8.10
N GLY A 20 0.98 22.63 -8.63
CA GLY A 20 2.37 22.48 -8.19
C GLY A 20 2.44 22.12 -6.72
N ALA A 21 3.03 22.96 -5.89
CA ALA A 21 3.10 22.80 -4.43
C ALA A 21 1.95 23.50 -3.66
N GLU A 22 1.07 24.24 -4.34
CA GLU A 22 -0.05 24.95 -3.71
C GLU A 22 -1.27 24.03 -3.59
N VAL A 23 -1.82 23.88 -2.38
CA VAL A 23 -3.10 23.20 -2.14
C VAL A 23 -4.24 24.17 -2.41
N LEU A 24 -5.03 23.94 -3.45
CA LEU A 24 -6.14 24.82 -3.84
C LEU A 24 -7.42 24.52 -3.07
N ALA A 25 -7.72 23.23 -2.87
CA ALA A 25 -8.89 22.77 -2.12
C ALA A 25 -8.66 21.35 -1.57
N THR A 26 -9.33 21.04 -0.47
CA THR A 26 -9.37 19.69 0.11
C THR A 26 -10.79 19.36 0.54
N VAL A 27 -11.25 18.14 0.27
CA VAL A 27 -12.59 17.66 0.59
C VAL A 27 -12.49 16.35 1.32
N LYS A 28 -13.32 16.19 2.34
CA LYS A 28 -13.52 14.93 3.05
C LYS A 28 -14.99 14.51 2.94
N SER A 29 -15.23 13.30 2.41
CA SER A 29 -16.55 12.71 2.25
C SER A 29 -16.62 11.36 2.93
N SER A 30 -17.78 10.93 3.40
CA SER A 30 -17.95 9.56 3.91
C SER A 30 -17.75 8.55 2.79
N THR A 31 -17.01 7.47 3.07
CA THR A 31 -16.87 6.36 2.11
C THR A 31 -18.20 5.70 1.87
N THR A 32 -18.48 5.39 0.62
CA THR A 32 -19.68 4.66 0.17
C THR A 32 -19.34 3.18 -0.08
N ALA A 33 -20.36 2.31 -0.04
CA ALA A 33 -20.17 0.89 -0.36
C ALA A 33 -19.64 0.68 -1.80
N ASP A 34 -20.02 1.57 -2.71
CA ASP A 34 -19.44 1.67 -4.05
C ASP A 34 -18.30 2.71 -4.04
N VAL A 35 -17.07 2.21 -4.09
CA VAL A 35 -15.84 3.03 -4.09
C VAL A 35 -15.86 4.08 -5.19
N THR A 36 -16.38 3.74 -6.37
CA THR A 36 -16.37 4.61 -7.55
C THR A 36 -17.24 5.83 -7.38
N SER A 37 -18.42 5.68 -6.77
CA SER A 37 -19.33 6.80 -6.52
C SER A 37 -18.77 7.78 -5.48
N GLY A 38 -18.10 7.27 -4.44
CA GLY A 38 -17.40 8.08 -3.44
C GLY A 38 -16.27 8.92 -4.05
N VAL A 39 -15.43 8.29 -4.85
CA VAL A 39 -14.34 8.96 -5.60
C VAL A 39 -14.90 10.04 -6.53
N SER A 40 -15.94 9.73 -7.30
CA SER A 40 -16.60 10.68 -8.22
C SER A 40 -17.19 11.89 -7.49
N ALA A 41 -17.82 11.66 -6.35
CA ALA A 41 -18.39 12.74 -5.52
C ALA A 41 -17.28 13.64 -4.96
N ALA A 42 -16.22 13.05 -4.40
CA ALA A 42 -15.09 13.80 -3.85
C ALA A 42 -14.38 14.65 -4.93
N ILE A 43 -14.12 14.10 -6.12
CA ILE A 43 -13.52 14.83 -7.24
C ILE A 43 -14.43 15.97 -7.70
N ARG A 44 -15.74 15.74 -7.85
CA ARG A 44 -16.67 16.79 -8.25
C ARG A 44 -16.67 17.95 -7.25
N THR A 45 -16.68 17.62 -5.97
CA THR A 45 -16.72 18.64 -4.91
C THR A 45 -15.43 19.44 -4.86
N VAL A 46 -14.26 18.80 -4.91
CA VAL A 46 -12.96 19.51 -4.87
C VAL A 46 -12.75 20.40 -6.09
N LEU A 47 -13.22 20.01 -7.26
CA LEU A 47 -13.20 20.84 -8.48
C LEU A 47 -14.13 22.06 -8.33
N ALA A 48 -15.34 21.86 -7.79
CA ALA A 48 -16.30 22.93 -7.57
C ALA A 48 -15.79 23.96 -6.54
N GLU A 49 -15.23 23.51 -5.41
CA GLU A 49 -14.66 24.38 -4.38
C GLU A 49 -13.47 25.20 -4.89
N ALA A 50 -12.61 24.58 -5.72
CA ALA A 50 -11.49 25.28 -6.33
C ALA A 50 -11.87 26.15 -7.54
N GLY A 51 -13.10 26.06 -8.05
CA GLY A 51 -13.52 26.76 -9.26
C GLY A 51 -12.76 26.31 -10.53
N VAL A 52 -12.33 25.05 -10.59
CA VAL A 52 -11.51 24.49 -11.67
C VAL A 52 -12.34 23.57 -12.57
N ALA A 53 -12.24 23.76 -13.88
CA ALA A 53 -12.89 22.87 -14.86
C ALA A 53 -12.16 21.52 -14.93
N ALA A 54 -12.92 20.41 -15.08
CA ALA A 54 -12.37 19.06 -15.17
C ALA A 54 -11.32 18.91 -16.28
N GLY A 55 -11.54 19.50 -17.45
CA GLY A 55 -10.59 19.46 -18.57
C GLY A 55 -9.26 20.21 -18.36
N ALA A 56 -9.12 20.97 -17.25
CA ALA A 56 -7.86 21.61 -16.91
C ALA A 56 -6.95 20.74 -16.02
N VAL A 57 -7.47 19.61 -15.50
CA VAL A 57 -6.71 18.68 -14.66
C VAL A 57 -5.70 17.91 -15.53
N ASN A 58 -4.46 17.83 -15.07
CA ASN A 58 -3.39 17.15 -15.79
C ASN A 58 -3.21 15.68 -15.38
N ALA A 59 -3.55 15.31 -14.14
CA ALA A 59 -3.47 13.92 -13.65
C ALA A 59 -4.36 13.71 -12.42
N VAL A 60 -4.87 12.48 -12.26
CA VAL A 60 -5.56 12.03 -11.06
C VAL A 60 -4.81 10.83 -10.48
N MET A 61 -4.55 10.86 -9.17
CA MET A 61 -3.87 9.83 -8.40
C MET A 61 -4.82 9.28 -7.35
N ILE A 62 -4.96 7.95 -7.29
CA ILE A 62 -5.83 7.28 -6.32
C ILE A 62 -5.01 6.40 -5.38
N GLY A 63 -5.14 6.66 -4.09
CA GLY A 63 -4.82 5.70 -3.03
C GLY A 63 -6.07 4.91 -2.67
N THR A 64 -5.95 3.61 -2.49
CA THR A 64 -7.09 2.76 -2.14
C THR A 64 -6.68 1.57 -1.29
N THR A 65 -7.49 1.26 -0.27
CA THR A 65 -7.37 0.04 0.54
C THR A 65 -8.22 -1.11 0.00
N HIS A 66 -8.85 -0.95 -1.17
CA HIS A 66 -9.83 -1.91 -1.71
C HIS A 66 -9.25 -3.31 -1.89
N PHE A 67 -8.03 -3.42 -2.43
CA PHE A 67 -7.36 -4.70 -2.64
C PHE A 67 -6.90 -5.37 -1.34
N LEU A 68 -6.42 -4.58 -0.36
CA LEU A 68 -6.11 -5.08 0.98
C LEU A 68 -7.36 -5.64 1.65
N ASN A 69 -8.46 -4.91 1.60
CA ASN A 69 -9.72 -5.34 2.20
C ASN A 69 -10.23 -6.64 1.55
N ALA A 70 -10.11 -6.79 0.23
CA ALA A 70 -10.47 -8.01 -0.48
C ALA A 70 -9.69 -9.23 0.06
N ILE A 71 -8.38 -9.10 0.30
CA ILE A 71 -7.56 -10.16 0.87
C ILE A 71 -7.95 -10.47 2.32
N VAL A 72 -8.05 -9.42 3.17
CA VAL A 72 -8.35 -9.57 4.61
C VAL A 72 -9.75 -10.18 4.83
N GLU A 73 -10.73 -9.79 4.01
CA GLU A 73 -12.10 -10.31 4.08
C GLU A 73 -12.28 -11.64 3.33
N GLY A 74 -11.30 -12.06 2.53
CA GLY A 74 -11.40 -13.26 1.68
C GLY A 74 -12.50 -13.15 0.62
N ARG A 75 -12.71 -11.96 0.05
CA ARG A 75 -13.78 -11.68 -0.92
C ARG A 75 -13.22 -11.18 -2.25
N HIS A 76 -13.92 -11.47 -3.34
CA HIS A 76 -13.51 -11.05 -4.69
C HIS A 76 -12.13 -11.55 -5.11
N LEU A 77 -11.71 -12.69 -4.56
CA LEU A 77 -10.46 -13.37 -4.90
C LEU A 77 -10.74 -14.53 -5.84
N GLU A 78 -9.83 -14.72 -6.80
CA GLU A 78 -9.88 -15.84 -7.75
C GLU A 78 -9.11 -17.06 -7.20
N LYS A 79 -9.51 -18.25 -7.65
CA LYS A 79 -8.70 -19.45 -7.49
C LYS A 79 -7.52 -19.39 -8.43
N VAL A 80 -6.33 -19.68 -7.90
CA VAL A 80 -5.05 -19.56 -8.60
C VAL A 80 -4.43 -20.94 -8.80
N GLY A 81 -4.12 -21.26 -10.06
CA GLY A 81 -3.24 -22.36 -10.41
C GLY A 81 -1.79 -21.95 -10.17
N VAL A 82 -1.04 -22.69 -9.36
CA VAL A 82 0.35 -22.38 -9.03
C VAL A 82 1.30 -23.28 -9.81
N LEU A 83 2.05 -22.71 -10.74
CA LEU A 83 3.12 -23.39 -11.46
C LEU A 83 4.46 -23.06 -10.82
N ARG A 84 5.07 -24.03 -10.13
CA ARG A 84 6.41 -23.86 -9.57
C ARG A 84 7.43 -24.66 -10.39
N LEU A 85 8.38 -23.95 -10.99
CA LEU A 85 9.54 -24.52 -11.62
C LEU A 85 10.55 -24.97 -10.54
N CYS A 86 11.36 -26.02 -10.80
CA CYS A 86 12.25 -26.63 -9.83
C CYS A 86 11.52 -27.53 -8.80
N GLY A 87 10.49 -28.27 -9.23
CA GLY A 87 9.64 -29.05 -8.36
C GLY A 87 10.35 -30.09 -7.52
N ALA A 88 11.36 -30.78 -8.06
CA ALA A 88 12.09 -31.83 -7.35
C ALA A 88 12.84 -31.30 -6.12
N ALA A 89 13.52 -30.13 -6.25
CA ALA A 89 14.31 -29.51 -5.18
C ALA A 89 13.45 -28.84 -4.10
N THR A 90 12.19 -28.47 -4.43
CA THR A 90 11.32 -27.69 -3.54
C THR A 90 10.10 -28.47 -3.02
N ARG A 91 10.03 -29.76 -3.26
CA ARG A 91 8.87 -30.61 -2.92
C ARG A 91 8.53 -30.63 -1.42
N SER A 92 9.52 -30.48 -0.55
CA SER A 92 9.32 -30.44 0.91
C SER A 92 8.67 -29.13 1.42
N LEU A 93 8.61 -28.12 0.57
CA LEU A 93 8.02 -26.81 0.86
C LEU A 93 6.88 -26.53 -0.13
N PRO A 94 5.70 -27.16 0.03
CA PRO A 94 4.60 -26.98 -0.92
C PRO A 94 4.14 -25.53 -0.99
N PRO A 95 3.59 -25.07 -2.14
CA PRO A 95 2.96 -23.77 -2.23
C PRO A 95 1.89 -23.56 -1.15
N MET A 96 1.74 -22.32 -0.70
CA MET A 96 0.78 -21.91 0.35
C MET A 96 0.99 -22.66 1.69
N ILE A 97 2.21 -23.14 2.01
CA ILE A 97 2.47 -23.87 3.27
C ILE A 97 2.20 -23.00 4.49
N ASP A 98 2.46 -21.70 4.40
CA ASP A 98 2.34 -20.72 5.51
C ASP A 98 1.03 -19.90 5.41
N TRP A 99 0.06 -20.35 4.61
CA TRP A 99 -1.18 -19.59 4.44
C TRP A 99 -2.19 -19.89 5.54
N PRO A 100 -2.97 -18.88 5.98
CA PRO A 100 -4.07 -19.09 6.92
C PRO A 100 -5.12 -20.06 6.38
N ASP A 101 -5.65 -20.91 7.26
CA ASP A 101 -6.74 -21.84 6.94
C ASP A 101 -8.02 -21.15 6.46
N THR A 102 -8.20 -19.88 6.78
CA THR A 102 -9.34 -19.07 6.33
C THR A 102 -9.20 -18.57 4.89
N LEU A 103 -7.98 -18.31 4.41
CA LEU A 103 -7.74 -17.72 3.10
C LEU A 103 -7.35 -18.77 2.06
N ARG A 104 -6.55 -19.77 2.45
CA ARG A 104 -6.08 -20.83 1.54
C ARG A 104 -7.19 -21.49 0.74
N PRO A 105 -8.32 -21.97 1.31
CA PRO A 105 -9.37 -22.64 0.54
C PRO A 105 -10.04 -21.76 -0.51
N ILE A 106 -10.00 -20.43 -0.34
CA ILE A 106 -10.57 -19.45 -1.27
C ILE A 106 -9.69 -19.35 -2.52
N VAL A 107 -8.36 -19.27 -2.33
CA VAL A 107 -7.40 -18.96 -3.39
C VAL A 107 -6.79 -20.23 -4.03
N ASP A 108 -6.72 -21.36 -3.30
CA ASP A 108 -6.07 -22.59 -3.78
C ASP A 108 -6.81 -23.20 -4.98
N GLY A 109 -6.23 -23.04 -6.16
CA GLY A 109 -6.64 -23.67 -7.42
C GLY A 109 -5.82 -24.92 -7.76
N GLY A 110 -4.93 -25.34 -6.87
CA GLY A 110 -4.01 -26.45 -7.06
C GLY A 110 -2.65 -26.02 -7.59
N ALA A 111 -1.65 -26.85 -7.32
CA ALA A 111 -0.26 -26.58 -7.67
C ALA A 111 0.34 -27.69 -8.54
N ALA A 112 1.15 -27.29 -9.53
CA ALA A 112 2.00 -28.16 -10.32
C ALA A 112 3.48 -27.81 -10.05
N LEU A 113 4.24 -28.77 -9.55
CA LEU A 113 5.67 -28.66 -9.32
C LEU A 113 6.38 -29.39 -10.46
N VAL A 114 6.97 -28.66 -11.38
CA VAL A 114 7.52 -29.20 -12.63
C VAL A 114 9.04 -29.01 -12.72
N GLY A 115 9.68 -29.66 -13.69
CA GLY A 115 11.09 -29.43 -14.02
C GLY A 115 11.33 -27.98 -14.48
N GLY A 116 12.55 -27.52 -14.30
CA GLY A 116 12.97 -26.14 -14.60
C GLY A 116 13.73 -25.50 -13.46
N GLY A 117 13.90 -24.19 -13.54
CA GLY A 117 14.57 -23.37 -12.54
C GLY A 117 16.06 -23.22 -12.76
N VAL A 118 16.61 -22.16 -12.21
CA VAL A 118 18.03 -21.84 -12.26
C VAL A 118 18.63 -21.75 -10.87
N ASN A 119 19.94 -21.93 -10.76
CA ASN A 119 20.72 -21.66 -9.57
C ASN A 119 21.02 -20.15 -9.45
N TYR A 120 21.63 -19.77 -8.32
CA TYR A 120 22.06 -18.39 -8.06
C TYR A 120 23.10 -17.87 -9.08
N ASP A 121 23.77 -18.73 -9.82
CA ASP A 121 24.75 -18.42 -10.87
C ASP A 121 24.15 -18.43 -12.29
N GLY A 122 22.85 -18.62 -12.41
CA GLY A 122 22.13 -18.73 -13.69
C GLY A 122 22.21 -20.12 -14.35
N SER A 123 22.96 -21.08 -13.80
CA SER A 123 22.99 -22.44 -14.34
C SER A 123 21.63 -23.14 -14.14
N GLU A 124 21.24 -23.95 -15.12
CA GLU A 124 19.97 -24.69 -15.06
C GLU A 124 20.00 -25.75 -13.97
N ILE A 125 18.93 -25.83 -13.16
CA ILE A 125 18.73 -26.92 -12.20
C ILE A 125 18.17 -28.14 -12.91
N ALA A 126 17.22 -27.96 -13.81
CA ALA A 126 16.62 -28.97 -14.66
C ALA A 126 16.09 -28.33 -15.96
N PRO A 127 15.97 -29.08 -17.05
CA PRO A 127 15.25 -28.63 -18.25
C PRO A 127 13.80 -28.29 -17.93
N LEU A 128 13.25 -27.29 -18.63
CA LEU A 128 11.82 -26.95 -18.51
C LEU A 128 10.96 -28.11 -19.00
N ASP A 129 10.00 -28.55 -18.18
CA ASP A 129 9.11 -29.68 -18.48
C ASP A 129 7.82 -29.18 -19.16
N ASP A 130 7.89 -28.92 -20.47
CA ASP A 130 6.77 -28.48 -21.31
C ASP A 130 5.55 -29.41 -21.18
N LEU A 131 5.76 -30.73 -21.20
CA LEU A 131 4.65 -31.68 -21.15
C LEU A 131 3.91 -31.64 -19.81
N ALA A 132 4.61 -31.50 -18.71
CA ALA A 132 4.01 -31.35 -17.39
C ALA A 132 3.27 -30.00 -17.24
N ILE A 133 3.81 -28.92 -17.81
CA ILE A 133 3.14 -27.60 -17.84
C ILE A 133 1.82 -27.69 -18.61
N ARG A 134 1.83 -28.24 -19.83
CA ARG A 134 0.60 -28.42 -20.63
C ARG A 134 -0.43 -29.31 -19.93
N ALA A 135 0.02 -30.38 -19.24
CA ALA A 135 -0.87 -31.22 -18.46
C ALA A 135 -1.54 -30.47 -17.31
N ALA A 136 -0.80 -29.63 -16.58
CA ALA A 136 -1.33 -28.79 -15.53
C ALA A 136 -2.33 -27.76 -16.06
N CYS A 137 -2.03 -27.12 -17.19
CA CYS A 137 -2.94 -26.19 -17.87
C CYS A 137 -4.30 -26.82 -18.20
N ARG A 138 -4.29 -28.04 -18.76
CA ARG A 138 -5.52 -28.77 -19.06
C ARG A 138 -6.35 -29.12 -17.82
N ASP A 139 -5.70 -29.48 -16.70
CA ASP A 139 -6.39 -29.71 -15.43
C ASP A 139 -7.04 -28.43 -14.91
N TRP A 140 -6.29 -27.33 -14.87
CA TRP A 140 -6.81 -26.05 -14.42
C TRP A 140 -7.96 -25.54 -15.30
N GLN A 141 -7.83 -25.65 -16.61
CA GLN A 141 -8.87 -25.27 -17.56
C GLN A 141 -10.15 -26.10 -17.36
N ALA A 142 -10.02 -27.42 -17.16
CA ALA A 142 -11.16 -28.30 -16.87
C ALA A 142 -11.88 -27.94 -15.56
N ARG A 143 -11.17 -27.33 -14.62
CA ARG A 143 -11.68 -26.87 -13.33
C ARG A 143 -12.11 -25.40 -13.34
N GLY A 144 -12.06 -24.71 -14.50
CA GLY A 144 -12.46 -23.32 -14.67
C GLY A 144 -11.51 -22.31 -14.00
N ILE A 145 -10.25 -22.69 -13.80
CA ILE A 145 -9.22 -21.81 -13.22
C ILE A 145 -8.55 -21.06 -14.37
N SER A 146 -8.51 -19.72 -14.27
CA SER A 146 -7.97 -18.82 -15.28
C SER A 146 -6.87 -17.89 -14.78
N ALA A 147 -6.64 -17.81 -13.46
CA ALA A 147 -5.56 -17.06 -12.87
C ALA A 147 -4.40 -18.02 -12.55
N ILE A 148 -3.21 -17.72 -13.08
CA ILE A 148 -2.02 -18.57 -12.98
C ILE A 148 -0.86 -17.77 -12.38
N ALA A 149 -0.26 -18.29 -11.32
CA ALA A 149 0.97 -17.79 -10.74
C ALA A 149 2.14 -18.71 -11.14
N ILE A 150 3.17 -18.16 -11.78
CA ILE A 150 4.39 -18.87 -12.17
C ILE A 150 5.54 -18.39 -11.29
N CYS A 151 6.22 -19.33 -10.63
CA CYS A 151 7.33 -19.06 -9.74
C CYS A 151 8.48 -20.03 -9.99
N SER A 152 9.71 -19.50 -10.03
CA SER A 152 10.93 -20.26 -10.14
C SER A 152 11.92 -19.92 -9.02
N VAL A 153 12.73 -20.89 -8.62
CA VAL A 153 13.90 -20.63 -7.78
C VAL A 153 14.84 -19.69 -8.56
N PHE A 154 15.34 -18.64 -7.91
CA PHE A 154 16.24 -17.64 -8.50
C PHE A 154 15.77 -16.99 -9.82
N ALA A 155 14.47 -16.90 -10.06
CA ALA A 155 13.93 -16.20 -11.23
C ALA A 155 14.37 -14.73 -11.36
N LEU A 156 14.85 -14.12 -10.29
CA LEU A 156 15.43 -12.76 -10.30
C LEU A 156 16.85 -12.72 -10.86
N VAL A 157 17.53 -13.86 -10.96
CA VAL A 157 18.85 -13.98 -11.61
C VAL A 157 18.68 -14.19 -13.11
N ASP A 158 17.78 -15.10 -13.50
CA ASP A 158 17.39 -15.34 -14.89
C ASP A 158 15.90 -15.65 -14.99
N PRO A 159 15.09 -14.71 -15.52
CA PRO A 159 13.66 -14.86 -15.68
C PRO A 159 13.26 -15.71 -16.90
N LYS A 160 14.21 -16.18 -17.71
CA LYS A 160 13.94 -16.83 -19.00
C LYS A 160 12.96 -18.00 -18.86
N MET A 161 13.17 -18.90 -17.91
CA MET A 161 12.30 -20.07 -17.76
C MET A 161 10.88 -19.72 -17.30
N GLU A 162 10.69 -18.66 -16.48
CA GLU A 162 9.34 -18.18 -16.16
C GLU A 162 8.64 -17.61 -17.41
N ASN A 163 9.39 -16.88 -18.24
CA ASN A 163 8.85 -16.34 -19.49
C ASN A 163 8.49 -17.46 -20.48
N ASP A 164 9.39 -18.44 -20.68
CA ASP A 164 9.13 -19.61 -21.55
C ASP A 164 7.90 -20.39 -21.05
N ALA A 165 7.78 -20.60 -19.75
CA ALA A 165 6.61 -21.25 -19.14
C ALA A 165 5.32 -20.43 -19.34
N ALA A 166 5.40 -19.12 -19.27
CA ALA A 166 4.26 -18.24 -19.53
C ALA A 166 3.78 -18.31 -20.98
N GLU A 167 4.70 -18.46 -21.94
CA GLU A 167 4.34 -18.66 -23.35
C GLU A 167 3.57 -19.97 -23.52
N ILE A 168 4.03 -21.07 -22.90
CA ILE A 168 3.33 -22.36 -22.94
C ILE A 168 1.93 -22.26 -22.31
N VAL A 169 1.82 -21.58 -21.15
CA VAL A 169 0.52 -21.37 -20.50
C VAL A 169 -0.40 -20.53 -21.39
N ALA A 170 0.10 -19.47 -22.02
CA ALA A 170 -0.70 -18.62 -22.91
C ALA A 170 -1.18 -19.36 -24.16
N GLU A 171 -0.38 -20.29 -24.70
CA GLU A 171 -0.78 -21.18 -25.80
C GLU A 171 -1.90 -22.15 -25.39
N GLU A 172 -1.76 -22.85 -24.25
CA GLU A 172 -2.73 -23.85 -23.79
C GLU A 172 -4.00 -23.23 -23.21
N MET A 173 -3.89 -22.04 -22.59
CA MET A 173 -4.97 -21.34 -21.89
C MET A 173 -5.12 -19.90 -22.42
N PRO A 174 -5.57 -19.68 -23.66
CA PRO A 174 -5.75 -18.35 -24.20
C PRO A 174 -6.67 -17.50 -23.32
N GLY A 175 -6.18 -16.33 -22.90
CA GLY A 175 -6.90 -15.41 -22.02
C GLY A 175 -6.72 -15.67 -20.51
N ALA A 176 -5.88 -16.62 -20.10
CA ALA A 176 -5.49 -16.75 -18.70
C ALA A 176 -4.72 -15.52 -18.21
N ALA A 177 -4.99 -15.15 -16.96
CA ALA A 177 -4.27 -14.10 -16.28
C ALA A 177 -2.98 -14.67 -15.67
N ILE A 178 -1.83 -14.30 -16.20
CA ILE A 178 -0.53 -14.86 -15.80
C ILE A 178 0.22 -13.83 -14.95
N SER A 179 0.61 -14.23 -13.74
CA SER A 179 1.49 -13.47 -12.85
C SER A 179 2.85 -14.17 -12.75
N LEU A 180 3.94 -13.45 -13.06
CA LEU A 180 5.31 -13.96 -13.02
C LEU A 180 6.02 -13.48 -11.76
N SER A 181 6.69 -14.39 -11.05
CA SER A 181 7.26 -14.08 -9.75
C SER A 181 8.40 -13.04 -9.80
N HIS A 182 9.19 -13.05 -10.86
CA HIS A 182 10.26 -12.05 -11.05
C HIS A 182 9.74 -10.63 -11.31
N ARG A 183 8.45 -10.46 -11.63
CA ARG A 183 7.81 -9.16 -11.82
C ARG A 183 7.13 -8.64 -10.55
N VAL A 184 6.77 -9.53 -9.62
CA VAL A 184 5.92 -9.20 -8.47
C VAL A 184 6.71 -9.09 -7.19
N GLY A 185 7.58 -10.05 -6.91
CA GLY A 185 8.25 -10.14 -5.61
C GLY A 185 9.75 -9.94 -5.69
N ARG A 186 10.37 -10.02 -4.53
CA ARG A 186 11.80 -9.81 -4.28
C ARG A 186 12.51 -11.13 -3.98
N THR A 187 13.78 -11.08 -3.61
CA THR A 187 14.57 -12.26 -3.20
C THR A 187 13.89 -13.04 -2.07
N GLY A 188 13.81 -14.37 -2.21
CA GLY A 188 13.15 -15.32 -1.31
C GLY A 188 12.03 -16.09 -2.01
N LEU A 189 12.14 -17.43 -2.09
CA LEU A 189 11.21 -18.25 -2.89
C LEU A 189 9.77 -18.17 -2.38
N LEU A 190 9.52 -18.59 -1.13
CA LEU A 190 8.15 -18.69 -0.60
C LEU A 190 7.43 -17.33 -0.51
N PRO A 191 8.03 -16.27 0.08
CA PRO A 191 7.33 -14.99 0.17
C PRO A 191 7.14 -14.34 -1.20
N ARG A 192 8.03 -14.58 -2.19
CA ARG A 192 7.84 -14.13 -3.58
C ARG A 192 6.71 -14.89 -4.27
N GLU A 193 6.64 -16.20 -4.10
CA GLU A 193 5.53 -17.01 -4.62
C GLU A 193 4.20 -16.59 -4.01
N ASN A 194 4.14 -16.38 -2.68
CA ASN A 194 2.96 -15.90 -1.99
C ASN A 194 2.48 -14.56 -2.56
N ALA A 195 3.40 -13.62 -2.76
CA ALA A 195 3.12 -12.33 -3.39
C ALA A 195 2.53 -12.49 -4.81
N THR A 196 3.07 -13.44 -5.58
CA THR A 196 2.63 -13.72 -6.96
C THR A 196 1.24 -14.36 -6.97
N ILE A 197 0.97 -15.26 -6.03
CA ILE A 197 -0.35 -15.88 -5.88
C ILE A 197 -1.40 -14.83 -5.47
N LEU A 198 -1.08 -13.95 -4.51
CA LEU A 198 -1.96 -12.84 -4.14
C LEU A 198 -2.24 -11.92 -5.34
N ASN A 199 -1.20 -11.58 -6.13
CA ASN A 199 -1.40 -10.79 -7.35
C ASN A 199 -2.35 -11.47 -8.33
N ALA A 200 -2.13 -12.74 -8.61
CA ALA A 200 -2.98 -13.52 -9.52
C ALA A 200 -4.43 -13.58 -9.02
N SER A 201 -4.64 -13.74 -7.71
CA SER A 201 -5.99 -13.81 -7.13
C SER A 201 -6.76 -12.49 -7.22
N LEU A 202 -6.08 -11.36 -7.37
CA LEU A 202 -6.67 -10.02 -7.48
C LEU A 202 -6.90 -9.55 -8.91
N HIS A 203 -6.53 -10.32 -9.93
CA HIS A 203 -6.48 -9.85 -11.31
C HIS A 203 -7.84 -9.33 -11.82
N THR A 204 -8.93 -10.08 -11.64
CA THR A 204 -10.27 -9.64 -12.07
C THR A 204 -10.70 -8.41 -11.31
N LEU A 205 -10.50 -8.37 -9.99
CA LEU A 205 -10.83 -7.21 -9.17
C LEU A 205 -10.02 -5.97 -9.61
N GLY A 206 -8.74 -6.12 -9.94
CA GLY A 206 -7.88 -5.04 -10.44
C GLY A 206 -8.43 -4.43 -11.72
N ARG A 207 -8.75 -5.28 -12.70
CA ARG A 207 -9.32 -4.86 -13.99
C ARG A 207 -10.68 -4.17 -13.83
N GLU A 208 -11.57 -4.72 -13.01
CA GLU A 208 -12.90 -4.15 -12.76
C GLU A 208 -12.80 -2.80 -12.05
N THR A 209 -11.97 -2.69 -11.02
CA THR A 209 -11.78 -1.47 -10.24
C THR A 209 -11.21 -0.34 -11.11
N VAL A 210 -10.14 -0.61 -11.86
CA VAL A 210 -9.53 0.41 -12.74
C VAL A 210 -10.48 0.78 -13.87
N GLY A 211 -11.19 -0.18 -14.46
CA GLY A 211 -12.23 0.06 -15.46
C GLY A 211 -13.35 0.96 -14.94
N ALA A 212 -13.80 0.74 -13.71
CA ALA A 212 -14.82 1.56 -13.06
C ALA A 212 -14.32 3.00 -12.79
N PHE A 213 -13.07 3.18 -12.35
CA PHE A 213 -12.48 4.52 -12.20
C PHE A 213 -12.40 5.27 -13.53
N ARG A 214 -11.97 4.62 -14.61
CA ARG A 214 -11.93 5.23 -15.94
C ARG A 214 -13.31 5.67 -16.44
N ALA A 215 -14.33 4.82 -16.27
CA ALA A 215 -15.71 5.15 -16.63
C ALA A 215 -16.23 6.35 -15.83
N ALA A 216 -15.95 6.38 -14.53
CA ALA A 216 -16.32 7.49 -13.65
C ALA A 216 -15.65 8.81 -14.07
N PHE A 217 -14.37 8.77 -14.41
CA PHE A 217 -13.61 9.95 -14.86
C PHE A 217 -14.12 10.49 -16.19
N ALA A 218 -14.41 9.61 -17.15
CA ALA A 218 -15.03 10.00 -18.40
C ALA A 218 -16.37 10.70 -18.19
N ALA A 219 -17.19 10.20 -17.24
CA ALA A 219 -18.46 10.81 -16.87
C ALA A 219 -18.31 12.19 -16.19
N LEU A 220 -17.18 12.46 -15.55
CA LEU A 220 -16.82 13.76 -14.99
C LEU A 220 -16.19 14.72 -16.00
N GLY A 221 -15.92 14.27 -17.22
CA GLY A 221 -15.22 15.05 -18.25
C GLY A 221 -13.70 15.18 -18.02
N LEU A 222 -13.13 14.29 -17.22
CA LEU A 222 -11.68 14.16 -17.05
C LEU A 222 -11.09 13.36 -18.20
N THR A 223 -10.07 13.90 -18.87
CA THR A 223 -9.38 13.26 -20.01
C THR A 223 -7.90 13.01 -19.71
N CYS A 224 -7.47 13.33 -18.51
CA CYS A 224 -6.10 13.18 -18.07
C CYS A 224 -5.76 11.74 -17.66
N PRO A 225 -4.46 11.37 -17.57
CA PRO A 225 -4.03 10.07 -17.08
C PRO A 225 -4.47 9.78 -15.63
N LEU A 226 -4.74 8.50 -15.38
CA LEU A 226 -5.03 7.93 -14.06
C LEU A 226 -3.82 7.17 -13.54
N TYR A 227 -3.44 7.43 -12.29
CA TYR A 227 -2.40 6.72 -11.57
C TYR A 227 -2.95 6.14 -10.27
N LEU A 228 -2.36 5.04 -9.79
CA LEU A 228 -2.59 4.50 -8.46
C LEU A 228 -1.32 4.63 -7.62
N THR A 229 -1.48 4.84 -6.32
CA THR A 229 -0.36 4.90 -5.39
C THR A 229 0.10 3.49 -5.02
N GLN A 230 1.41 3.31 -4.96
CA GLN A 230 2.07 2.05 -4.59
C GLN A 230 2.34 1.95 -3.09
N ASN A 231 2.71 0.75 -2.64
CA ASN A 231 3.07 0.42 -1.26
C ASN A 231 4.17 1.32 -0.67
N ASP A 232 5.06 1.84 -1.51
CA ASP A 232 6.20 2.67 -1.16
C ASP A 232 5.94 4.19 -1.27
N GLY A 233 4.69 4.59 -1.60
CA GLY A 233 4.27 5.98 -1.76
C GLY A 233 4.63 6.60 -3.10
N THR A 234 4.96 5.79 -4.07
CA THR A 234 5.13 6.21 -5.46
C THR A 234 3.90 5.89 -6.29
N LEU A 235 3.92 6.21 -7.57
CA LEU A 235 2.80 6.03 -8.49
C LEU A 235 3.11 4.97 -9.54
N MET A 236 2.04 4.35 -10.02
CA MET A 236 2.04 3.54 -11.22
C MET A 236 0.84 3.89 -12.10
N ALA A 237 1.00 3.79 -13.42
CA ALA A 237 -0.09 3.98 -14.36
C ALA A 237 -1.21 2.95 -14.12
N ALA A 238 -2.44 3.31 -14.45
CA ALA A 238 -3.61 2.45 -14.24
C ALA A 238 -3.48 1.09 -14.96
N GLU A 239 -2.87 1.06 -16.15
CA GLU A 239 -2.60 -0.15 -16.93
C GLU A 239 -1.64 -1.10 -16.19
N PHE A 240 -0.67 -0.54 -15.45
CA PHE A 240 0.24 -1.32 -14.63
C PHE A 240 -0.47 -1.87 -13.38
N ALA A 241 -1.33 -1.06 -12.76
CA ALA A 241 -2.13 -1.46 -11.61
C ALA A 241 -3.15 -2.58 -11.94
N GLU A 242 -3.70 -2.62 -13.16
CA GLU A 242 -4.55 -3.72 -13.63
C GLU A 242 -3.80 -5.07 -13.61
N ARG A 243 -2.51 -5.06 -13.96
CA ARG A 243 -1.66 -6.26 -13.98
C ARG A 243 -1.08 -6.61 -12.62
N TYR A 244 -0.82 -5.59 -11.80
CA TYR A 244 -0.13 -5.73 -10.51
C TYR A 244 -0.86 -5.02 -9.37
N PRO A 245 -2.14 -5.36 -9.11
CA PRO A 245 -2.94 -4.73 -8.05
C PRO A 245 -2.32 -4.86 -6.65
N VAL A 246 -1.54 -5.89 -6.42
CA VAL A 246 -0.85 -6.16 -5.17
C VAL A 246 0.09 -5.04 -4.72
N PHE A 247 0.57 -4.20 -5.64
CA PHE A 247 1.44 -3.07 -5.29
C PHE A 247 0.70 -1.88 -4.65
N THR A 248 -0.63 -1.91 -4.52
CA THR A 248 -1.41 -0.84 -3.88
C THR A 248 -1.79 -1.12 -2.42
N ILE A 249 -1.48 -2.31 -1.90
CA ILE A 249 -2.03 -2.84 -0.63
C ILE A 249 -1.69 -1.95 0.58
N ALA A 250 -0.51 -1.32 0.62
CA ALA A 250 -0.04 -0.51 1.74
C ALA A 250 0.04 1.00 1.42
N SER A 251 -0.68 1.47 0.40
CA SER A 251 -0.58 2.85 -0.09
C SER A 251 -1.13 3.91 0.89
N GLY A 252 -2.16 3.61 1.67
CA GLY A 252 -2.81 4.58 2.56
C GLY A 252 -1.87 5.22 3.59
N PRO A 253 -1.23 4.44 4.50
CA PRO A 253 -0.27 4.98 5.46
C PRO A 253 0.90 5.71 4.80
N THR A 254 1.36 5.22 3.65
CA THR A 254 2.46 5.84 2.91
C THR A 254 2.08 7.20 2.36
N ASN A 255 0.87 7.33 1.81
CA ASN A 255 0.33 8.62 1.35
C ASN A 255 0.26 9.63 2.51
N SER A 256 -0.27 9.24 3.67
CA SER A 256 -0.32 10.10 4.85
C SER A 256 1.05 10.60 5.26
N MET A 257 2.06 9.73 5.29
CA MET A 257 3.43 10.09 5.64
C MET A 257 4.07 11.02 4.62
N ARG A 258 3.88 10.78 3.33
CA ARG A 258 4.35 11.65 2.25
C ARG A 258 3.68 13.03 2.30
N GLY A 259 2.37 13.06 2.52
CA GLY A 259 1.62 14.29 2.70
C GLY A 259 2.06 15.09 3.93
N ALA A 260 2.32 14.42 5.04
CA ALA A 260 2.86 15.04 6.26
C ALA A 260 4.23 15.69 6.01
N ALA A 261 5.15 14.97 5.34
CA ALA A 261 6.46 15.50 4.95
C ALA A 261 6.31 16.75 4.05
N PHE A 262 5.44 16.69 3.06
CA PHE A 262 5.19 17.81 2.15
C PHE A 262 4.62 19.05 2.87
N LEU A 263 3.61 18.86 3.71
CA LEU A 263 2.93 19.94 4.42
C LEU A 263 3.84 20.66 5.44
N THR A 264 4.81 19.96 6.01
CA THR A 264 5.70 20.51 7.04
C THR A 264 7.10 20.85 6.55
N GLY A 265 7.51 20.31 5.41
CA GLY A 265 8.88 20.40 4.91
C GLY A 265 9.90 19.59 5.72
N LEU A 266 9.45 18.75 6.67
CA LEU A 266 10.34 17.90 7.47
C LEU A 266 10.65 16.60 6.71
N SER A 267 11.95 16.26 6.66
CA SER A 267 12.43 15.01 6.06
C SER A 267 12.55 13.87 7.07
N ASP A 268 12.80 14.20 8.33
CA ASP A 268 13.04 13.24 9.40
C ASP A 268 12.12 13.56 10.58
N ALA A 269 11.10 12.73 10.78
CA ALA A 269 10.06 12.95 11.79
C ALA A 269 9.27 11.67 12.06
N ALA A 270 8.62 11.60 13.21
CA ALA A 270 7.51 10.67 13.41
C ALA A 270 6.25 11.24 12.75
N VAL A 271 5.50 10.42 12.03
CA VAL A 271 4.16 10.76 11.55
C VAL A 271 3.15 9.94 12.33
N ILE A 272 2.15 10.63 12.86
CA ILE A 272 1.07 10.05 13.66
C ILE A 272 -0.22 10.39 12.93
N ASP A 273 -0.73 9.42 12.18
CA ASP A 273 -2.00 9.53 11.45
C ASP A 273 -3.13 8.97 12.32
N ILE A 274 -3.98 9.86 12.81
CA ILE A 274 -5.14 9.48 13.63
C ILE A 274 -6.39 9.56 12.75
N GLY A 275 -6.85 8.40 12.34
CA GLY A 275 -8.05 8.25 11.51
C GLY A 275 -9.36 8.20 12.32
N GLY A 276 -10.39 7.67 11.67
CA GLY A 276 -11.68 7.41 12.33
C GLY A 276 -11.68 6.14 13.19
N THR A 277 -10.84 5.16 12.87
CA THR A 277 -10.84 3.83 13.50
C THR A 277 -9.49 3.48 14.13
N THR A 278 -8.40 3.81 13.45
CA THR A 278 -7.02 3.46 13.84
C THR A 278 -6.14 4.69 13.94
N THR A 279 -5.04 4.51 14.65
CA THR A 279 -3.89 5.41 14.64
C THR A 279 -2.71 4.64 14.07
N ASP A 280 -2.07 5.22 13.07
CA ASP A 280 -0.90 4.71 12.39
C ASP A 280 0.31 5.57 12.75
N ILE A 281 1.38 4.96 13.26
CA ILE A 281 2.62 5.66 13.61
C ILE A 281 3.76 5.08 12.78
N GLY A 282 4.45 5.95 12.03
CA GLY A 282 5.60 5.62 11.20
C GLY A 282 6.69 6.67 11.26
N MET A 283 7.87 6.33 10.75
CA MET A 283 9.03 7.22 10.72
C MET A 283 9.34 7.67 9.29
N LEU A 284 9.54 8.96 9.10
CA LEU A 284 10.14 9.53 7.90
C LEU A 284 11.66 9.51 8.02
N VAL A 285 12.32 9.12 6.94
CA VAL A 285 13.76 9.19 6.73
C VAL A 285 14.02 9.81 5.36
N ALA A 286 14.71 10.91 5.30
CA ALA A 286 14.97 11.66 4.07
C ALA A 286 13.69 11.97 3.25
N GLY A 287 12.58 12.25 3.92
CA GLY A 287 11.27 12.58 3.31
C GLY A 287 10.45 11.38 2.80
N PHE A 288 10.94 10.15 3.01
CA PHE A 288 10.23 8.93 2.67
C PHE A 288 9.88 8.10 3.92
N PRO A 289 8.79 7.33 3.88
CA PRO A 289 8.49 6.38 4.93
C PRO A 289 9.64 5.38 5.12
N ARG A 290 10.09 5.18 6.36
CA ARG A 290 11.00 4.09 6.69
C ARG A 290 10.34 2.77 6.31
N THR A 291 11.05 1.92 5.59
CA THR A 291 10.53 0.60 5.18
C THR A 291 10.93 -0.47 6.19
N ARG A 292 10.09 -1.51 6.32
CA ARG A 292 10.44 -2.70 7.11
C ARG A 292 11.61 -3.44 6.46
N SER A 293 12.54 -3.89 7.27
CA SER A 293 13.65 -4.76 6.84
C SER A 293 13.17 -6.18 6.51
N GLU A 294 12.15 -6.65 7.21
CA GLU A 294 11.48 -7.93 6.96
C GLU A 294 10.29 -7.71 6.03
N GLY A 295 9.88 -8.78 5.32
CA GLY A 295 8.71 -8.73 4.46
C GLY A 295 7.42 -8.41 5.21
N ALA A 296 6.37 -8.10 4.47
CA ALA A 296 5.05 -7.81 5.01
C ALA A 296 4.20 -9.08 5.11
N GLU A 297 3.42 -9.17 6.17
CA GLU A 297 2.33 -10.13 6.28
C GLU A 297 1.03 -9.47 5.82
N ILE A 298 0.40 -10.02 4.79
CA ILE A 298 -0.82 -9.48 4.18
C ILE A 298 -1.95 -10.49 4.37
N GLY A 299 -2.94 -10.16 5.17
CA GLY A 299 -4.03 -11.07 5.50
C GLY A 299 -3.56 -12.39 6.13
N GLY A 300 -2.46 -12.37 6.88
CA GLY A 300 -1.82 -13.56 7.45
C GLY A 300 -0.89 -14.31 6.48
N VAL A 301 -0.68 -13.81 5.27
CA VAL A 301 0.21 -14.42 4.26
C VAL A 301 1.56 -13.72 4.26
N PRO A 302 2.67 -14.42 4.55
CA PRO A 302 4.02 -13.84 4.49
C PRO A 302 4.39 -13.48 3.04
N THR A 303 4.78 -12.23 2.81
CA THR A 303 5.23 -11.71 1.51
C THR A 303 6.55 -10.97 1.65
N ASN A 304 7.20 -10.63 0.54
CA ASN A 304 8.44 -9.85 0.53
C ASN A 304 8.27 -8.46 -0.09
N PHE A 305 7.09 -7.89 -0.03
CA PHE A 305 6.87 -6.51 -0.45
C PHE A 305 7.61 -5.52 0.45
N ARG A 306 8.08 -4.43 -0.15
CA ARG A 306 8.40 -3.23 0.60
C ARG A 306 7.10 -2.59 1.07
N VAL A 307 6.97 -2.45 2.37
CA VAL A 307 5.88 -1.71 2.99
C VAL A 307 6.47 -0.75 4.01
N PRO A 308 5.79 0.36 4.30
CA PRO A 308 6.24 1.26 5.35
C PRO A 308 6.28 0.53 6.69
N ASP A 309 7.29 0.85 7.49
CA ASP A 309 7.35 0.42 8.88
C ASP A 309 6.40 1.29 9.70
N VAL A 310 5.16 0.81 9.81
CA VAL A 310 4.06 1.48 10.50
C VAL A 310 3.52 0.56 11.57
N TYR A 311 3.28 1.11 12.75
CA TYR A 311 2.54 0.45 13.81
C TYR A 311 1.11 1.00 13.85
N SER A 312 0.15 0.12 13.58
CA SER A 312 -1.28 0.44 13.57
C SER A 312 -1.97 -0.11 14.81
N PHE A 313 -2.81 0.69 15.47
CA PHE A 313 -3.58 0.24 16.63
C PHE A 313 -4.96 0.90 16.67
N GLY A 314 -5.90 0.24 17.36
CA GLY A 314 -7.31 0.61 17.41
C GLY A 314 -7.58 1.83 18.30
N LEU A 315 -7.22 3.02 17.81
CA LEU A 315 -7.54 4.32 18.39
C LEU A 315 -7.84 5.32 17.29
N GLY A 316 -9.00 5.92 17.29
CA GLY A 316 -9.41 6.94 16.31
C GLY A 316 -10.65 7.69 16.78
N GLY A 317 -11.16 8.61 15.98
CA GLY A 317 -12.34 9.43 16.32
C GLY A 317 -13.57 8.61 16.67
N GLY A 318 -13.78 7.45 16.03
CA GLY A 318 -14.90 6.54 16.28
C GLY A 318 -14.66 5.52 17.37
N SER A 319 -13.50 5.52 18.05
CA SER A 319 -13.22 4.57 19.14
C SER A 319 -14.23 4.68 20.27
N ILE A 320 -14.78 3.53 20.68
CA ILE A 320 -15.82 3.46 21.71
C ILE A 320 -15.18 3.70 23.08
N VAL A 321 -15.76 4.65 23.80
CA VAL A 321 -15.39 4.93 25.19
C VAL A 321 -16.35 4.20 26.13
N ARG A 322 -15.80 3.42 27.06
CA ARG A 322 -16.58 2.69 28.07
C ARG A 322 -16.29 3.28 29.46
N PRO A 323 -17.23 4.11 29.98
CA PRO A 323 -17.11 4.65 31.34
C PRO A 323 -17.18 3.54 32.40
N GLY A 324 -16.41 3.67 33.47
CA GLY A 324 -16.42 2.72 34.60
C GLY A 324 -15.25 2.95 35.56
N PRO A 325 -15.10 2.09 36.58
CA PRO A 325 -13.96 2.16 37.52
C PRO A 325 -12.60 2.07 36.80
N SER A 326 -12.56 1.36 35.66
CA SER A 326 -11.41 1.27 34.74
C SER A 326 -11.91 1.68 33.36
N SER A 327 -12.15 2.98 33.16
CA SER A 327 -12.60 3.50 31.86
C SER A 327 -11.63 3.12 30.76
N THR A 328 -12.16 2.65 29.63
CA THR A 328 -11.36 2.23 28.46
C THR A 328 -11.80 2.96 27.20
N ILE A 329 -10.87 3.07 26.26
CA ILE A 329 -11.11 3.62 24.92
C ILE A 329 -10.53 2.68 23.86
N GLY A 330 -11.37 2.36 22.86
CA GLY A 330 -11.02 1.35 21.86
C GLY A 330 -10.83 -0.06 22.47
N PRO A 331 -10.22 -1.02 21.70
CA PRO A 331 -9.92 -0.91 20.26
C PRO A 331 -11.17 -0.90 19.37
N ASP A 332 -12.35 -1.24 19.90
CA ASP A 332 -13.60 -1.24 19.15
C ASP A 332 -13.96 0.18 18.68
N SER A 333 -14.50 0.30 17.47
CA SER A 333 -14.87 1.56 16.86
C SER A 333 -16.24 1.46 16.17
N VAL A 334 -16.96 2.57 16.13
CA VAL A 334 -18.20 2.68 15.33
C VAL A 334 -17.89 2.85 13.83
N GLY A 335 -16.63 3.12 13.46
CA GLY A 335 -16.18 3.24 12.09
C GLY A 335 -16.92 4.32 11.31
N PHE A 336 -17.31 4.01 10.07
CA PHE A 336 -18.05 4.92 9.19
C PHE A 336 -19.44 5.32 9.71
N ARG A 337 -19.97 4.59 10.70
CA ARG A 337 -21.27 4.93 11.34
C ARG A 337 -21.14 6.01 12.43
N LEU A 338 -20.00 6.70 12.52
CA LEU A 338 -19.78 7.78 13.49
C LEU A 338 -20.92 8.83 13.47
N PRO A 339 -21.39 9.33 12.29
CA PRO A 339 -22.47 10.32 12.25
C PRO A 339 -23.82 9.79 12.75
N GLU A 340 -24.03 8.46 12.75
CA GLU A 340 -25.27 7.83 13.23
C GLU A 340 -25.18 7.42 14.70
N LYS A 341 -23.96 7.05 15.16
CA LYS A 341 -23.76 6.38 16.42
C LYS A 341 -23.25 7.27 17.54
N ALA A 342 -22.44 8.30 17.24
CA ALA A 342 -21.89 9.16 18.26
C ALA A 342 -22.96 10.01 18.95
N LEU A 343 -22.80 10.23 20.26
CA LEU A 343 -23.75 10.97 21.08
C LEU A 343 -23.95 12.41 20.58
N CYS A 344 -22.88 13.09 20.17
CA CYS A 344 -22.95 14.47 19.67
C CYS A 344 -23.79 14.61 18.40
N PHE A 345 -23.97 13.53 17.63
CA PHE A 345 -24.86 13.50 16.45
C PHE A 345 -26.24 12.89 16.75
N GLY A 346 -26.54 12.57 18.02
CA GLY A 346 -27.84 12.03 18.45
C GLY A 346 -27.89 10.51 18.49
N GLY A 347 -26.78 9.83 18.35
CA GLY A 347 -26.66 8.39 18.52
C GLY A 347 -26.69 7.94 20.00
N ASP A 348 -26.31 6.69 20.22
CA ASP A 348 -26.40 6.00 21.51
C ASP A 348 -25.03 5.56 22.08
N THR A 349 -23.94 5.83 21.36
CA THR A 349 -22.61 5.32 21.67
C THR A 349 -21.66 6.47 22.00
N LEU A 350 -21.00 6.39 23.16
CA LEU A 350 -19.96 7.35 23.52
C LEU A 350 -18.67 7.03 22.77
N THR A 351 -18.13 8.02 22.07
CA THR A 351 -16.95 7.88 21.20
C THR A 351 -15.85 8.87 21.57
N ALA A 352 -14.63 8.65 21.04
CA ALA A 352 -13.51 9.58 21.19
C ALA A 352 -13.87 10.98 20.63
N THR A 353 -14.64 11.06 19.54
CA THR A 353 -15.13 12.34 19.00
C THR A 353 -16.01 13.06 20.01
N ASP A 354 -16.88 12.37 20.73
CA ASP A 354 -17.70 12.98 21.79
C ASP A 354 -16.85 13.57 22.91
N ILE A 355 -15.76 12.87 23.27
CA ILE A 355 -14.78 13.38 24.25
C ILE A 355 -14.13 14.69 23.75
N ALA A 356 -13.70 14.73 22.48
CA ALA A 356 -13.12 15.93 21.90
C ALA A 356 -14.11 17.11 21.88
N VAL A 357 -15.38 16.85 21.49
CA VAL A 357 -16.45 17.88 21.49
C VAL A 357 -16.75 18.34 22.92
N ALA A 358 -16.86 17.44 23.90
CA ALA A 358 -17.09 17.78 25.29
C ALA A 358 -15.95 18.63 25.85
N ALA A 359 -14.70 18.31 25.54
CA ALA A 359 -13.50 19.09 25.91
C ALA A 359 -13.39 20.43 25.17
N GLY A 360 -14.15 20.63 24.09
CA GLY A 360 -14.10 21.86 23.29
C GLY A 360 -12.95 21.92 22.29
N LEU A 361 -12.35 20.78 21.95
CA LEU A 361 -11.25 20.69 20.97
C LEU A 361 -11.74 20.80 19.54
N VAL A 362 -13.00 20.50 19.29
CA VAL A 362 -13.62 20.52 17.97
C VAL A 362 -15.09 20.89 18.09
N ASP A 363 -15.59 21.65 17.12
CA ASP A 363 -17.01 22.00 17.01
C ASP A 363 -17.70 21.08 16.01
N LEU A 364 -18.27 19.99 16.51
CA LEU A 364 -18.99 18.97 15.72
C LEU A 364 -20.28 18.57 16.44
N GLY A 365 -21.34 18.44 15.68
CA GLY A 365 -22.63 18.00 16.21
C GLY A 365 -23.20 18.94 17.27
N GLU A 366 -23.92 18.40 18.25
CA GLU A 366 -24.61 19.15 19.30
C GLU A 366 -23.92 18.93 20.67
N ARG A 367 -23.04 19.83 21.09
CA ARG A 367 -22.34 19.77 22.39
C ARG A 367 -23.30 19.62 23.58
N GLY A 368 -24.50 20.17 23.50
CA GLY A 368 -25.51 20.07 24.56
C GLY A 368 -25.90 18.64 24.93
N ARG A 369 -25.81 17.70 24.00
CA ARG A 369 -26.07 16.27 24.23
C ARG A 369 -25.04 15.59 25.13
N LEU A 370 -23.88 16.22 25.28
CA LEU A 370 -22.74 15.71 26.04
C LEU A 370 -22.68 16.26 27.49
N SER A 371 -23.75 16.88 27.99
CA SER A 371 -23.82 17.51 29.30
C SER A 371 -23.53 16.58 30.50
N ARG A 372 -23.60 15.27 30.30
CA ARG A 372 -23.27 14.24 31.30
C ARG A 372 -21.77 13.91 31.34
N ILE A 373 -20.97 14.37 30.38
CA ILE A 373 -19.53 14.18 30.33
C ILE A 373 -18.90 15.33 31.11
N THR A 374 -18.29 15.02 32.24
CA THR A 374 -17.62 16.05 33.03
C THR A 374 -16.28 16.44 32.39
N PRO A 375 -15.79 17.69 32.61
CA PRO A 375 -14.48 18.11 32.11
C PRO A 375 -13.34 17.19 32.57
N GLU A 376 -13.41 16.71 33.82
CA GLU A 376 -12.41 15.81 34.40
C GLU A 376 -12.38 14.46 33.67
N PHE A 377 -13.55 13.90 33.37
CA PHE A 377 -13.65 12.65 32.60
C PHE A 377 -13.13 12.81 31.17
N ALA A 378 -13.47 13.92 30.51
CA ALA A 378 -12.98 14.20 29.16
C ALA A 378 -11.45 14.32 29.16
N GLN A 379 -10.86 15.07 30.11
CA GLN A 379 -9.41 15.18 30.25
C GLN A 379 -8.74 13.86 30.55
N GLN A 380 -9.33 13.01 31.42
CA GLN A 380 -8.80 11.67 31.72
C GLN A 380 -8.75 10.82 30.45
N MET A 381 -9.79 10.83 29.61
CA MET A 381 -9.81 10.06 28.38
C MET A 381 -8.80 10.58 27.35
N LEU A 382 -8.67 11.88 27.20
CA LEU A 382 -7.66 12.49 26.33
C LEU A 382 -6.23 12.14 26.78
N ALA A 383 -5.96 12.18 28.09
CA ALA A 383 -4.66 11.77 28.64
C ALA A 383 -4.37 10.29 28.37
N GLN A 384 -5.37 9.41 28.46
CA GLN A 384 -5.21 7.99 28.14
C GLN A 384 -4.91 7.77 26.66
N MET A 385 -5.61 8.48 25.75
CA MET A 385 -5.32 8.43 24.31
C MET A 385 -3.89 8.88 24.02
N LYS A 386 -3.49 10.02 24.60
CA LYS A 386 -2.14 10.57 24.46
C LYS A 386 -1.08 9.58 24.93
N ALA A 387 -1.23 9.01 26.11
CA ALA A 387 -0.30 8.01 26.67
C ALA A 387 -0.19 6.75 25.80
N SER A 388 -1.28 6.31 25.16
CA SER A 388 -1.26 5.19 24.23
C SER A 388 -0.41 5.51 23.00
N ILE A 389 -0.55 6.71 22.43
CA ILE A 389 0.24 7.20 21.30
C ILE A 389 1.72 7.30 21.68
N GLU A 390 2.04 7.90 22.84
CA GLU A 390 3.40 8.06 23.35
C GLU A 390 4.10 6.71 23.57
N THR A 391 3.36 5.71 24.07
CA THR A 391 3.89 4.34 24.24
C THR A 391 4.29 3.70 22.91
N VAL A 392 3.49 3.88 21.86
CA VAL A 392 3.81 3.34 20.54
C VAL A 392 4.91 4.14 19.87
N LEU A 393 4.87 5.47 20.00
CA LEU A 393 5.91 6.36 19.48
C LEU A 393 7.29 6.00 20.03
N ASP A 394 7.40 5.75 21.33
CA ASP A 394 8.66 5.36 21.96
C ASP A 394 9.22 4.04 21.39
N ARG A 395 8.36 3.08 21.06
CA ARG A 395 8.76 1.82 20.41
C ARG A 395 9.23 2.00 18.97
N MET A 396 8.69 2.99 18.26
CA MET A 396 8.98 3.23 16.85
C MET A 396 10.22 4.10 16.64
N LYS A 397 10.62 4.88 17.64
CA LYS A 397 11.79 5.77 17.57
C LYS A 397 13.08 4.97 17.37
N PRO A 398 14.02 5.46 16.54
CA PRO A 398 15.31 4.81 16.33
C PRO A 398 16.30 5.03 17.49
N SER A 399 16.07 6.06 18.33
CA SER A 399 16.90 6.41 19.48
C SER A 399 16.05 7.01 20.62
N ALA A 400 16.66 7.20 21.78
CA ALA A 400 16.03 7.89 22.92
C ALA A 400 15.91 9.41 22.71
N ASP A 401 16.60 9.98 21.73
CA ASP A 401 16.60 11.43 21.48
C ASP A 401 15.21 11.92 21.08
N PRO A 402 14.80 13.12 21.49
CA PRO A 402 13.55 13.72 21.05
C PRO A 402 13.57 13.99 19.54
N ILE A 403 12.50 13.58 18.84
CA ILE A 403 12.33 13.77 17.39
C ILE A 403 11.12 14.66 17.10
N PRO A 404 11.06 15.37 15.97
CA PRO A 404 9.84 16.04 15.53
C PRO A 404 8.71 15.02 15.33
N ALA A 405 7.48 15.39 15.70
CA ALA A 405 6.27 14.61 15.39
C ALA A 405 5.30 15.46 14.55
N ILE A 406 4.69 14.82 13.55
CA ILE A 406 3.68 15.43 12.68
C ILE A 406 2.37 14.68 12.91
N LEU A 407 1.34 15.42 13.32
CA LEU A 407 0.00 14.91 13.57
C LEU A 407 -0.87 15.16 12.35
N VAL A 408 -1.35 14.10 11.73
CA VAL A 408 -2.25 14.14 10.57
C VAL A 408 -3.46 13.25 10.78
N GLY A 409 -4.39 13.26 9.81
CA GLY A 409 -5.67 12.56 9.92
C GLY A 409 -6.72 13.31 10.73
N GLY A 410 -8.00 13.07 10.46
CA GLY A 410 -9.11 13.79 11.07
C GLY A 410 -9.22 13.66 12.60
N GLY A 411 -8.70 12.56 13.15
CA GLY A 411 -8.66 12.31 14.60
C GLY A 411 -7.51 13.02 15.33
N SER A 412 -6.60 13.69 14.64
CA SER A 412 -5.48 14.41 15.29
C SER A 412 -5.94 15.55 16.20
N VAL A 413 -7.21 15.96 16.13
CA VAL A 413 -7.86 16.86 17.09
C VAL A 413 -7.90 16.29 18.51
N LEU A 414 -7.78 14.95 18.68
CA LEU A 414 -7.76 14.26 19.98
C LEU A 414 -6.46 14.48 20.76
N VAL A 415 -5.43 15.04 20.12
CA VAL A 415 -4.11 15.23 20.72
C VAL A 415 -3.80 16.73 20.82
N GLU A 416 -3.53 17.18 22.02
CA GLU A 416 -3.08 18.54 22.32
C GLU A 416 -1.70 18.56 22.97
N GLY A 417 -0.96 19.62 22.66
CA GLY A 417 0.33 19.90 23.25
C GLY A 417 1.45 18.97 22.77
N LEU A 418 2.56 19.01 23.46
CA LEU A 418 3.75 18.23 23.17
C LEU A 418 3.55 16.77 23.58
N LEU A 419 3.92 15.85 22.71
CA LEU A 419 4.01 14.42 23.04
C LEU A 419 5.35 14.10 23.69
N ASP A 420 5.33 13.21 24.67
CA ASP A 420 6.56 12.76 25.33
C ASP A 420 7.49 12.07 24.31
N GLY A 421 8.78 12.34 24.41
CA GLY A 421 9.77 11.84 23.48
C GLY A 421 9.84 12.60 22.15
N THR A 422 9.12 13.73 22.00
CA THR A 422 9.21 14.60 20.82
C THR A 422 9.86 15.95 21.14
N SER A 423 10.55 16.50 20.12
CA SER A 423 11.12 17.87 20.20
C SER A 423 10.07 18.94 19.89
N VAL A 424 9.10 18.62 19.05
CA VAL A 424 7.95 19.43 18.66
C VAL A 424 6.83 18.50 18.17
N SER A 425 5.57 18.89 18.41
CA SER A 425 4.39 18.23 17.84
C SER A 425 3.68 19.21 16.93
N LEU A 426 3.73 18.96 15.62
CA LEU A 426 3.20 19.83 14.58
C LEU A 426 1.89 19.28 14.04
N LYS A 427 0.91 20.15 13.87
CA LYS A 427 -0.35 19.87 13.18
C LYS A 427 -0.44 20.88 12.03
N PRO A 428 -0.03 20.50 10.80
CA PRO A 428 0.00 21.43 9.68
C PRO A 428 -1.41 21.78 9.20
N ASP A 429 -1.54 22.87 8.43
CA ASP A 429 -2.77 23.13 7.70
C ASP A 429 -3.07 21.94 6.77
N HIS A 430 -4.36 21.67 6.51
CA HIS A 430 -4.81 20.52 5.74
C HIS A 430 -4.44 19.12 6.32
N PHE A 431 -4.07 19.05 7.60
CA PHE A 431 -3.71 17.79 8.28
C PHE A 431 -4.74 16.66 8.08
N GLY A 432 -6.02 17.01 7.96
CA GLY A 432 -7.10 16.04 7.78
C GLY A 432 -7.16 15.37 6.41
N SER A 433 -6.41 15.90 5.42
CA SER A 433 -6.35 15.41 4.03
C SER A 433 -4.91 15.10 3.58
N ALA A 434 -4.00 14.87 4.52
CA ALA A 434 -2.59 14.61 4.24
C ALA A 434 -2.41 13.40 3.30
N ASN A 435 -3.23 12.36 3.43
CA ASN A 435 -3.25 11.18 2.56
C ASN A 435 -3.57 11.54 1.09
N ALA A 436 -4.61 12.32 0.83
CA ALA A 436 -4.94 12.77 -0.53
C ALA A 436 -3.87 13.71 -1.11
N ILE A 437 -3.30 14.59 -0.28
CA ILE A 437 -2.19 15.45 -0.68
C ILE A 437 -0.96 14.60 -1.00
N GLY A 438 -0.63 13.60 -0.18
CA GLY A 438 0.48 12.67 -0.41
C GLY A 438 0.33 11.91 -1.72
N ALA A 439 -0.88 11.47 -2.07
CA ALA A 439 -1.16 10.86 -3.37
C ALA A 439 -0.91 11.87 -4.52
N ALA A 440 -1.36 13.13 -4.39
CA ALA A 440 -1.24 14.15 -5.43
C ALA A 440 0.21 14.56 -5.75
N ILE A 441 1.12 14.50 -4.75
CA ILE A 441 2.53 14.89 -4.91
C ILE A 441 3.45 13.72 -5.27
N ALA A 442 2.94 12.50 -5.26
CA ALA A 442 3.76 11.31 -5.46
C ALA A 442 4.39 11.27 -6.86
N GLN A 443 5.54 10.60 -6.97
CA GLN A 443 6.31 10.39 -8.17
C GLN A 443 6.19 8.93 -8.63
N VAL A 444 6.45 8.66 -9.90
CA VAL A 444 6.49 7.28 -10.41
C VAL A 444 7.82 6.64 -10.05
N SER A 445 7.81 5.34 -9.73
CA SER A 445 9.04 4.59 -9.48
C SER A 445 9.13 3.28 -10.24
N GLY A 446 10.36 2.79 -10.35
CA GLY A 446 10.70 1.43 -10.72
C GLY A 446 11.73 0.87 -9.75
N GLU A 447 11.55 -0.37 -9.34
CA GLU A 447 12.44 -1.04 -8.40
C GLU A 447 12.93 -2.38 -8.96
N VAL A 448 14.18 -2.70 -8.69
CA VAL A 448 14.82 -3.98 -8.97
C VAL A 448 15.50 -4.48 -7.70
N ASP A 449 15.32 -5.76 -7.38
CA ASP A 449 16.02 -6.47 -6.31
C ASP A 449 16.53 -7.78 -6.90
N SER A 450 17.83 -7.90 -7.07
CA SER A 450 18.44 -9.04 -7.74
C SER A 450 19.73 -9.48 -7.07
N VAL A 451 20.11 -10.74 -7.29
CA VAL A 451 21.41 -11.28 -6.92
C VAL A 451 22.29 -11.34 -8.16
N VAL A 452 23.43 -10.67 -8.10
CA VAL A 452 24.39 -10.57 -9.21
C VAL A 452 25.69 -11.25 -8.81
N SER A 453 26.19 -12.14 -9.67
CA SER A 453 27.56 -12.66 -9.56
C SER A 453 28.53 -11.63 -10.11
N LEU A 454 29.62 -11.34 -9.37
CA LEU A 454 30.70 -10.48 -9.85
C LEU A 454 31.78 -11.27 -10.56
N GLU A 455 31.57 -12.55 -10.83
CA GLU A 455 32.50 -13.38 -11.60
C GLU A 455 32.40 -12.99 -13.09
N GLY A 456 33.52 -12.47 -13.62
CA GLY A 456 33.58 -12.03 -15.03
C GLY A 456 33.02 -10.64 -15.32
N THR A 457 32.57 -9.90 -14.31
CA THR A 457 32.12 -8.51 -14.44
C THR A 457 32.68 -7.63 -13.31
N THR A 458 32.60 -6.31 -13.45
CA THR A 458 32.95 -5.40 -12.36
C THR A 458 31.71 -5.01 -11.57
N ARG A 459 31.92 -4.62 -10.32
CA ARG A 459 30.82 -4.12 -9.46
C ARG A 459 30.09 -2.93 -10.11
N GLU A 460 30.83 -2.02 -10.73
CA GLU A 460 30.29 -0.84 -11.39
C GLU A 460 29.36 -1.22 -12.55
N ILE A 461 29.77 -2.14 -13.41
CA ILE A 461 28.95 -2.63 -14.54
C ILE A 461 27.67 -3.32 -14.03
N ALA A 462 27.79 -4.13 -12.97
CA ALA A 462 26.65 -4.80 -12.37
C ALA A 462 25.64 -3.78 -11.82
N LEU A 463 26.10 -2.76 -11.09
CA LEU A 463 25.24 -1.70 -10.55
C LEU A 463 24.58 -0.87 -11.64
N GLU A 464 25.33 -0.49 -12.69
CA GLU A 464 24.79 0.25 -13.84
C GLU A 464 23.67 -0.53 -14.52
N SER A 465 23.82 -1.85 -14.68
CA SER A 465 22.79 -2.72 -15.27
C SER A 465 21.52 -2.74 -14.44
N ILE A 466 21.63 -2.90 -13.12
CA ILE A 466 20.48 -2.91 -12.19
C ILE A 466 19.78 -1.55 -12.18
N VAL A 467 20.51 -0.45 -12.15
CA VAL A 467 19.95 0.90 -12.21
C VAL A 467 19.24 1.16 -13.55
N ALA A 468 19.82 0.67 -14.66
CA ALA A 468 19.20 0.79 -15.98
C ALA A 468 17.88 -0.01 -16.05
N GLU A 469 17.82 -1.20 -15.47
CA GLU A 469 16.59 -1.99 -15.37
C GLU A 469 15.55 -1.29 -14.48
N ALA A 470 15.95 -0.76 -13.32
CA ALA A 470 15.05 -0.01 -12.44
C ALA A 470 14.47 1.23 -13.16
N ARG A 471 15.31 1.93 -13.97
CA ARG A 471 14.87 3.04 -14.81
C ARG A 471 13.85 2.60 -15.87
N ALA A 472 14.09 1.48 -16.53
CA ALA A 472 13.17 0.94 -17.52
C ALA A 472 11.80 0.60 -16.87
N ARG A 473 11.80 0.02 -15.68
CA ARG A 473 10.57 -0.26 -14.92
C ARG A 473 9.84 1.02 -14.51
N ALA A 474 10.55 2.08 -14.10
CA ALA A 474 9.94 3.38 -13.80
C ALA A 474 9.24 3.97 -15.03
N VAL A 475 9.89 3.90 -16.21
CA VAL A 475 9.31 4.37 -17.48
C VAL A 475 8.10 3.52 -17.88
N GLU A 476 8.16 2.19 -17.71
CA GLU A 476 7.01 1.29 -17.94
C GLU A 476 5.83 1.65 -17.02
N ALA A 477 6.11 2.00 -15.77
CA ALA A 477 5.11 2.42 -14.79
C ALA A 477 4.54 3.83 -15.04
N GLY A 478 5.07 4.61 -16.01
CA GLY A 478 4.55 5.90 -16.41
C GLY A 478 5.44 7.11 -16.11
N ALA A 479 6.71 6.90 -15.72
CA ALA A 479 7.65 8.01 -15.56
C ALA A 479 8.08 8.61 -16.90
N ASP A 480 8.36 9.92 -16.90
CA ASP A 480 9.07 10.58 -17.96
C ASP A 480 10.56 10.19 -17.88
N ALA A 481 11.07 9.58 -18.96
CA ALA A 481 12.43 9.04 -19.02
C ALA A 481 13.51 10.09 -18.72
N ASP A 482 13.31 11.34 -19.14
CA ASP A 482 14.27 12.44 -19.00
C ASP A 482 14.35 12.96 -17.55
N THR A 483 13.36 12.65 -16.72
CA THR A 483 13.29 13.10 -15.33
C THR A 483 13.76 12.04 -14.32
N THR A 484 14.09 10.83 -14.81
CA THR A 484 14.41 9.71 -13.92
C THR A 484 15.71 9.91 -13.16
N THR A 485 15.66 9.69 -11.85
CA THR A 485 16.81 9.78 -10.95
C THR A 485 16.88 8.56 -10.03
N LEU A 486 18.13 8.15 -9.68
CA LEU A 486 18.33 7.10 -8.68
C LEU A 486 17.99 7.65 -7.29
N ALA A 487 16.99 7.06 -6.63
CA ALA A 487 16.55 7.45 -5.30
C ALA A 487 17.25 6.64 -4.21
N GLU A 488 17.47 5.35 -4.44
CA GLU A 488 18.04 4.45 -3.44
C GLU A 488 18.82 3.32 -4.13
N ILE A 489 19.92 2.92 -3.52
CA ILE A 489 20.67 1.72 -3.88
C ILE A 489 21.19 1.05 -2.62
N GLU A 490 20.90 -0.23 -2.45
CA GLU A 490 21.37 -1.06 -1.35
C GLU A 490 22.19 -2.22 -1.91
N GLU A 491 23.33 -2.50 -1.29
CA GLU A 491 24.17 -3.62 -1.63
C GLU A 491 24.41 -4.49 -0.41
N THR A 492 24.18 -5.79 -0.55
CA THR A 492 24.44 -6.77 0.52
C THR A 492 25.33 -7.88 -0.03
N PRO A 493 26.61 -7.94 0.37
CA PRO A 493 27.49 -9.05 -0.01
C PRO A 493 26.97 -10.39 0.50
N LEU A 494 26.93 -11.40 -0.36
CA LEU A 494 26.50 -12.76 -0.04
C LEU A 494 27.73 -13.68 0.08
N ALA A 495 28.50 -13.51 1.15
CA ALA A 495 29.80 -14.14 1.35
C ALA A 495 29.78 -15.69 1.32
N TYR A 496 28.59 -16.30 1.50
CA TYR A 496 28.39 -17.75 1.45
C TYR A 496 28.07 -18.29 0.04
N LEU A 497 27.88 -17.39 -0.94
CA LEU A 497 27.70 -17.77 -2.34
C LEU A 497 29.04 -17.63 -3.10
N PRO A 498 29.39 -18.58 -3.99
CA PRO A 498 30.54 -18.44 -4.89
C PRO A 498 30.41 -17.24 -5.83
N GLY A 499 31.51 -16.84 -6.49
CA GLY A 499 31.50 -15.78 -7.50
C GLY A 499 31.38 -14.37 -6.93
N ASN A 500 31.68 -14.16 -5.63
CA ASN A 500 31.52 -12.85 -4.96
C ASN A 500 30.11 -12.25 -5.20
N ALA A 501 29.08 -13.07 -5.04
CA ALA A 501 27.70 -12.65 -5.29
C ALA A 501 27.28 -11.52 -4.35
N VAL A 502 26.55 -10.55 -4.91
CA VAL A 502 26.01 -9.38 -4.20
C VAL A 502 24.50 -9.30 -4.49
N ARG A 503 23.69 -9.14 -3.46
CA ARG A 503 22.31 -8.71 -3.63
C ARG A 503 22.31 -7.20 -3.81
N VAL A 504 21.69 -6.72 -4.89
CA VAL A 504 21.54 -5.30 -5.18
C VAL A 504 20.05 -4.98 -5.27
N ALA A 505 19.61 -3.99 -4.48
CA ALA A 505 18.29 -3.40 -4.61
C ALA A 505 18.45 -1.94 -5.05
N ALA A 506 17.83 -1.56 -6.16
CA ALA A 506 17.86 -0.19 -6.68
C ALA A 506 16.46 0.33 -6.92
N LYS A 507 16.23 1.60 -6.56
CA LYS A 507 14.98 2.33 -6.78
C LYS A 507 15.26 3.59 -7.59
N VAL A 508 14.57 3.73 -8.72
CA VAL A 508 14.58 4.91 -9.57
C VAL A 508 13.22 5.58 -9.49
N ILE A 509 13.19 6.90 -9.37
CA ILE A 509 11.97 7.72 -9.39
C ILE A 509 12.01 8.68 -10.57
N GLY A 510 10.84 9.10 -11.05
CA GLY A 510 10.70 10.10 -12.11
C GLY A 510 9.37 10.84 -12.02
N GLU A 511 9.31 12.02 -12.63
CA GLU A 511 8.06 12.78 -12.75
C GLU A 511 7.10 12.05 -13.70
N LEU A 512 5.82 12.40 -13.57
CA LEU A 512 4.78 11.86 -14.45
C LEU A 512 5.03 12.26 -15.90
N ARG A 513 4.88 11.32 -16.82
CA ARG A 513 4.83 11.62 -18.24
C ARG A 513 3.64 12.55 -18.52
N ALA A 514 3.94 13.67 -19.21
CA ALA A 514 2.94 14.68 -19.57
C ALA A 514 1.97 14.19 -20.64
#